data_0381329fd484ee45bce092e81c243125
#
_entry.id   0381329fd484ee45bce092e81c243125
#
_cell.length_a   1.000
_cell.length_b   1.000
_cell.length_c   1.000
_cell.angle_alpha   90.00
_cell.angle_beta   90.00
_cell.angle_gamma   90.00
#
_symmetry.space_group_name_H-M   'P 1'
#
loop_
_entity.id
_entity.type
_entity.pdbx_description
1 polymer ?
#
loop_
_entity_poly.entity_id
_entity_poly.type
_entity_poly.pdbx_seq_one_letter_code
_entity_poly.pdbx_strand_id
1 'polypeptide(L)'
;MIFVTGGAGFIGSNFILDWLAHHDEPVLNLDKLTYAGNPANLAEVAGDARYVFVRGDIGDTALVEKLLAEHRPRAVVNFAAESHVDRSIHGPGAFIQTNIVGTFNLLESVRAHWGSLDEQAKTGFRFLHVSTDEVYGSLAK
;
A
#
# COMPACT_ATOMS: atom_id res chain seq x y z
N MET A 1 9.22 10.58 -4.39
CA MET A 1 8.98 9.33 -3.62
C MET A 1 7.57 8.84 -3.85
N ILE A 2 7.38 7.54 -3.97
CA ILE A 2 6.07 6.89 -3.92
C ILE A 2 5.92 6.12 -2.61
N PHE A 3 4.69 6.04 -2.10
CA PHE A 3 4.35 5.28 -0.91
C PHE A 3 3.56 4.02 -1.32
N VAL A 4 4.12 2.86 -1.06
CA VAL A 4 3.54 1.56 -1.38
C VAL A 4 3.08 0.89 -0.10
N THR A 5 1.87 0.36 -0.06
CA THR A 5 1.39 -0.46 1.05
C THR A 5 1.18 -1.90 0.58
N GLY A 6 1.46 -2.88 1.45
CA GLY A 6 1.43 -4.29 1.07
C GLY A 6 2.58 -4.71 0.13
N GLY A 7 3.70 -3.97 0.18
CA GLY A 7 4.82 -4.17 -0.73
C GLY A 7 5.67 -5.41 -0.46
N ALA A 8 5.50 -6.10 0.68
CA ALA A 8 6.17 -7.38 0.94
C ALA A 8 5.37 -8.59 0.40
N GLY A 9 4.15 -8.38 -0.09
CA GLY A 9 3.35 -9.38 -0.79
C GLY A 9 3.86 -9.66 -2.21
N PHE A 10 3.27 -10.65 -2.89
CA PHE A 10 3.71 -11.07 -4.22
C PHE A 10 3.63 -9.95 -5.26
N ILE A 11 2.49 -9.28 -5.40
CA ILE A 11 2.31 -8.23 -6.41
C ILE A 11 3.12 -6.98 -6.02
N GLY A 12 3.01 -6.55 -4.76
CA GLY A 12 3.68 -5.35 -4.27
C GLY A 12 5.20 -5.42 -4.34
N SER A 13 5.81 -6.59 -4.06
CA SER A 13 7.26 -6.76 -4.16
C SER A 13 7.76 -6.69 -5.61
N ASN A 14 7.06 -7.34 -6.54
CA ASN A 14 7.39 -7.24 -7.96
C ASN A 14 7.29 -5.79 -8.46
N PHE A 15 6.27 -5.05 -8.03
CA PHE A 15 6.15 -3.63 -8.36
C PHE A 15 7.33 -2.80 -7.83
N ILE A 16 7.74 -3.01 -6.56
CA ILE A 16 8.86 -2.28 -5.96
C ILE A 16 10.18 -2.59 -6.66
N LEU A 17 10.44 -3.87 -6.96
CA LEU A 17 11.65 -4.29 -7.67
C LEU A 17 11.72 -3.66 -9.06
N ASP A 18 10.64 -3.74 -9.83
CA ASP A 18 10.55 -3.14 -11.16
C ASP A 18 10.70 -1.60 -11.10
N TRP A 19 10.05 -0.96 -10.13
CA TRP A 19 10.16 0.49 -9.95
C TRP A 19 11.58 0.95 -9.69
N LEU A 20 12.27 0.33 -8.74
CA LEU A 20 13.65 0.70 -8.38
C LEU A 20 14.67 0.33 -9.47
N ALA A 21 14.36 -0.67 -10.31
CA ALA A 21 15.19 -1.01 -11.46
C ALA A 21 15.11 0.02 -12.61
N HIS A 22 13.96 0.68 -12.77
CA HIS A 22 13.71 1.55 -13.92
C HIS A 22 13.58 3.04 -13.56
N HIS A 23 13.50 3.39 -12.28
CA HIS A 23 13.32 4.77 -11.83
C HIS A 23 14.27 5.11 -10.69
N ASP A 24 14.78 6.35 -10.67
CA ASP A 24 15.60 6.87 -9.56
C ASP A 24 14.75 7.31 -8.36
N GLU A 25 13.42 7.22 -8.48
CA GLU A 25 12.51 7.70 -7.45
C GLU A 25 12.42 6.74 -6.27
N PRO A 26 12.62 7.23 -5.02
CA PRO A 26 12.56 6.41 -3.82
C PRO A 26 11.17 5.81 -3.54
N VAL A 27 11.17 4.67 -2.86
CA VAL A 27 9.98 3.94 -2.43
C VAL A 27 9.95 3.84 -0.92
N LEU A 28 8.84 4.27 -0.31
CA LEU A 28 8.47 3.96 1.07
C LEU A 28 7.51 2.76 1.03
N ASN A 29 7.84 1.67 1.71
CA ASN A 29 7.01 0.47 1.79
C ASN A 29 6.47 0.27 3.21
N LEU A 30 5.16 0.30 3.37
CA LEU A 30 4.46 -0.06 4.61
C LEU A 30 3.85 -1.45 4.46
N ASP A 31 4.25 -2.41 5.29
CA ASP A 31 3.67 -3.74 5.28
C ASP A 31 3.50 -4.29 6.71
N LYS A 32 2.37 -4.90 6.97
CA LYS A 32 2.06 -5.49 8.28
C LYS A 32 2.82 -6.79 8.53
N LEU A 33 3.33 -7.41 7.46
CA LEU A 33 3.96 -8.74 7.47
C LEU A 33 3.03 -9.80 8.03
N THR A 34 1.86 -9.92 7.43
CA THR A 34 0.95 -11.05 7.67
C THR A 34 1.49 -12.30 6.98
N TYR A 35 0.69 -13.36 6.89
CA TYR A 35 1.09 -14.60 6.22
C TYR A 35 1.49 -14.42 4.74
N ALA A 36 1.00 -13.38 4.08
CA ALA A 36 1.28 -13.09 2.67
C ALA A 36 2.49 -12.16 2.46
N GLY A 37 2.96 -11.49 3.51
CA GLY A 37 4.09 -10.57 3.48
C GLY A 37 5.40 -11.28 3.82
N ASN A 38 6.31 -11.37 2.85
CA ASN A 38 7.64 -11.96 3.06
C ASN A 38 8.74 -10.95 2.72
N PRO A 39 9.50 -10.47 3.73
CA PRO A 39 10.60 -9.53 3.48
C PRO A 39 11.68 -10.07 2.53
N ALA A 40 11.84 -11.40 2.42
CA ALA A 40 12.79 -12.01 1.51
C ALA A 40 12.49 -11.71 0.03
N ASN A 41 11.24 -11.37 -0.31
CA ASN A 41 10.86 -10.94 -1.65
C ASN A 41 11.57 -9.64 -2.09
N LEU A 42 12.06 -8.86 -1.13
CA LEU A 42 12.73 -7.57 -1.35
C LEU A 42 14.19 -7.57 -0.89
N ALA A 43 14.80 -8.77 -0.75
CA ALA A 43 16.18 -8.90 -0.31
C ALA A 43 17.18 -8.17 -1.23
N GLU A 44 16.92 -8.15 -2.53
CA GLU A 44 17.77 -7.49 -3.53
C GLU A 44 17.88 -5.97 -3.33
N VAL A 45 16.82 -5.36 -2.79
CA VAL A 45 16.74 -3.90 -2.58
C VAL A 45 16.84 -3.51 -1.12
N ALA A 46 17.02 -4.44 -0.20
CA ALA A 46 17.09 -4.17 1.24
C ALA A 46 18.22 -3.19 1.64
N GLY A 47 19.30 -3.13 0.85
CA GLY A 47 20.42 -2.20 1.03
C GLY A 47 20.38 -0.96 0.13
N ASP A 48 19.37 -0.80 -0.71
CA ASP A 48 19.23 0.37 -1.60
C ASP A 48 18.78 1.60 -0.78
N ALA A 49 19.56 2.69 -0.86
CA ALA A 49 19.25 3.94 -0.15
C ALA A 49 17.91 4.58 -0.57
N ARG A 50 17.37 4.18 -1.71
CA ARG A 50 16.06 4.62 -2.22
C ARG A 50 14.89 3.80 -1.65
N TYR A 51 15.17 2.69 -0.93
CA TYR A 51 14.15 1.82 -0.36
C TYR A 51 14.04 2.01 1.14
N VAL A 52 12.86 2.40 1.60
CA VAL A 52 12.55 2.53 3.03
C VAL A 52 11.44 1.55 3.39
N PHE A 53 11.72 0.67 4.34
CA PHE A 53 10.74 -0.28 4.86
C PHE A 53 10.24 0.13 6.24
N VAL A 54 8.92 0.13 6.42
CA VAL A 54 8.26 0.32 7.71
C VAL A 54 7.30 -0.83 7.94
N ARG A 55 7.43 -1.49 9.09
CA ARG A 55 6.46 -2.50 9.51
C ARG A 55 5.27 -1.81 10.17
N GLY A 56 4.06 -1.97 9.61
CA GLY A 56 2.85 -1.37 10.17
C GLY A 56 1.60 -1.71 9.38
N ASP A 57 0.47 -1.36 9.97
CA ASP A 57 -0.88 -1.61 9.44
C ASP A 57 -1.41 -0.34 8.74
N ILE A 58 -2.04 -0.49 7.58
CA ILE A 58 -2.74 0.62 6.90
C ILE A 58 -3.89 1.20 7.72
N GLY A 59 -4.42 0.41 8.66
CA GLY A 59 -5.45 0.84 9.61
C GLY A 59 -4.93 1.70 10.76
N ASP A 60 -3.61 1.77 10.98
CA ASP A 60 -2.99 2.65 11.96
C ASP A 60 -2.87 4.08 11.40
N THR A 61 -3.93 4.85 11.61
CA THR A 61 -4.04 6.23 11.11
C THR A 61 -2.88 7.10 11.57
N ALA A 62 -2.47 6.99 12.84
CA ALA A 62 -1.39 7.81 13.38
C ALA A 62 -0.04 7.52 12.70
N LEU A 63 0.27 6.24 12.44
CA LEU A 63 1.46 5.84 11.71
C LEU A 63 1.41 6.32 10.26
N VAL A 64 0.28 6.11 9.57
CA VAL A 64 0.12 6.51 8.16
C VAL A 64 0.25 8.03 8.01
N GLU A 65 -0.41 8.81 8.85
CA GLU A 65 -0.32 10.28 8.83
C GLU A 65 1.11 10.76 9.08
N LYS A 66 1.81 10.16 10.06
CA LYS A 66 3.22 10.45 10.32
C LYS A 66 4.07 10.20 9.08
N LEU A 67 3.92 9.04 8.43
CA LEU A 67 4.70 8.67 7.24
C LEU A 67 4.41 9.62 6.06
N LEU A 68 3.15 9.98 5.85
CA LEU A 68 2.76 10.94 4.81
C LEU A 68 3.37 12.33 5.06
N ALA A 69 3.36 12.79 6.30
CA ALA A 69 3.93 14.10 6.68
C ALA A 69 5.46 14.13 6.55
N GLU A 70 6.13 13.06 7.00
CA GLU A 70 7.59 12.94 7.01
C GLU A 70 8.16 12.78 5.60
N HIS A 71 7.58 11.90 4.81
CA HIS A 71 8.12 11.52 3.50
C HIS A 71 7.51 12.28 2.32
N ARG A 72 6.35 12.92 2.50
CA ARG A 72 5.64 13.73 1.49
C ARG A 72 5.59 13.06 0.10
N PRO A 73 5.07 11.84 -0.01
CA PRO A 73 5.05 11.12 -1.27
C PRO A 73 4.16 11.86 -2.29
N ARG A 74 4.52 11.78 -3.58
CA ARG A 74 3.67 12.31 -4.66
C ARG A 74 2.58 11.33 -5.10
N ALA A 75 2.71 10.06 -4.70
CA ALA A 75 1.72 9.05 -5.02
C ALA A 75 1.68 7.97 -3.92
N VAL A 76 0.50 7.38 -3.75
CA VAL A 76 0.26 6.22 -2.90
C VAL A 76 -0.26 5.07 -3.77
N VAL A 77 0.34 3.89 -3.63
CA VAL A 77 -0.09 2.66 -4.33
C VAL A 77 -0.45 1.61 -3.28
N ASN A 78 -1.74 1.31 -3.17
CA ASN A 78 -2.24 0.37 -2.17
C ASN A 78 -2.40 -1.04 -2.75
N PHE A 79 -1.51 -1.95 -2.34
CA PHE A 79 -1.63 -3.41 -2.55
C PHE A 79 -2.04 -4.14 -1.27
N ALA A 80 -2.09 -3.46 -0.12
CA ALA A 80 -2.42 -4.09 1.15
C ALA A 80 -3.87 -4.57 1.15
N ALA A 81 -4.04 -5.88 1.25
CA ALA A 81 -5.34 -6.53 1.32
C ALA A 81 -5.21 -7.94 1.91
N GLU A 82 -6.27 -8.42 2.54
CA GLU A 82 -6.50 -9.85 2.74
C GLU A 82 -7.15 -10.41 1.47
N SER A 83 -6.53 -11.42 0.83
CA SER A 83 -6.95 -11.91 -0.50
C SER A 83 -7.18 -13.43 -0.56
N HIS A 84 -6.95 -14.17 0.53
CA HIS A 84 -7.03 -15.63 0.53
C HIS A 84 -8.46 -16.11 0.77
N VAL A 85 -9.16 -16.55 -0.29
CA VAL A 85 -10.59 -16.90 -0.29
C VAL A 85 -10.98 -17.85 0.85
N ASP A 86 -10.27 -18.97 1.03
CA ASP A 86 -10.59 -19.95 2.09
C ASP A 86 -10.55 -19.34 3.49
N ARG A 87 -9.66 -18.37 3.72
CA ARG A 87 -9.57 -17.65 4.99
C ARG A 87 -10.75 -16.70 5.20
N SER A 88 -11.33 -16.15 4.13
CA SER A 88 -12.50 -15.28 4.24
C SER A 88 -13.73 -16.02 4.76
N ILE A 89 -13.84 -17.31 4.45
CA ILE A 89 -14.94 -18.18 4.89
C ILE A 89 -14.84 -18.48 6.40
N HIS A 90 -13.62 -18.77 6.88
CA HIS A 90 -13.39 -19.18 8.27
C HIS A 90 -13.16 -18.01 9.24
N GLY A 91 -12.69 -16.85 8.73
CA GLY A 91 -12.34 -15.68 9.55
C GLY A 91 -12.61 -14.36 8.82
N PRO A 92 -13.87 -14.02 8.49
CA PRO A 92 -14.21 -12.84 7.70
C PRO A 92 -13.83 -11.52 8.40
N GLY A 93 -13.68 -11.53 9.72
CA GLY A 93 -13.34 -10.31 10.48
C GLY A 93 -12.02 -9.67 10.06
N ALA A 94 -11.00 -10.45 9.73
CA ALA A 94 -9.73 -9.93 9.23
C ALA A 94 -9.88 -9.23 7.88
N PHE A 95 -10.73 -9.76 7.00
CA PHE A 95 -11.04 -9.15 5.70
C PHE A 95 -11.77 -7.82 5.84
N ILE A 96 -12.78 -7.77 6.71
CA ILE A 96 -13.49 -6.51 7.01
C ILE A 96 -12.52 -5.49 7.59
N GLN A 97 -11.71 -5.90 8.57
CA GLN A 97 -10.77 -4.99 9.23
C GLN A 97 -9.71 -4.46 8.27
N THR A 98 -9.14 -5.29 7.39
CA THR A 98 -8.09 -4.85 6.47
C THR A 98 -8.67 -4.18 5.23
N ASN A 99 -9.60 -4.87 4.54
CA ASN A 99 -10.04 -4.42 3.21
C ASN A 99 -11.07 -3.30 3.25
N ILE A 100 -11.84 -3.18 4.33
CA ILE A 100 -12.85 -2.13 4.50
C ILE A 100 -12.31 -1.05 5.44
N VAL A 101 -12.12 -1.38 6.72
CA VAL A 101 -11.74 -0.38 7.72
C VAL A 101 -10.34 0.18 7.47
N GLY A 102 -9.36 -0.69 7.20
CA GLY A 102 -7.99 -0.29 6.92
C GLY A 102 -7.89 0.57 5.65
N THR A 103 -8.57 0.17 4.57
CA THR A 103 -8.61 0.97 3.34
C THR A 103 -9.30 2.30 3.55
N PHE A 104 -10.40 2.34 4.31
CA PHE A 104 -11.06 3.60 4.68
C PHE A 104 -10.12 4.53 5.46
N ASN A 105 -9.44 4.03 6.49
CA ASN A 105 -8.49 4.80 7.28
C ASN A 105 -7.33 5.34 6.43
N LEU A 106 -6.78 4.50 5.53
CA LEU A 106 -5.75 4.92 4.58
C LEU A 106 -6.25 6.06 3.67
N LEU A 107 -7.44 5.91 3.11
CA LEU A 107 -8.05 6.92 2.23
C LEU A 107 -8.26 8.25 2.97
N GLU A 108 -8.75 8.23 4.21
CA GLU A 108 -8.94 9.44 5.01
C GLU A 108 -7.61 10.14 5.34
N SER A 109 -6.58 9.37 5.72
CA SER A 109 -5.24 9.92 5.95
C SER A 109 -4.65 10.52 4.68
N VAL A 110 -4.79 9.84 3.53
CA VAL A 110 -4.33 10.35 2.23
C VAL A 110 -5.12 11.59 1.80
N ARG A 111 -6.44 11.61 2.03
CA ARG A 111 -7.29 12.78 1.74
C ARG A 111 -6.87 14.00 2.57
N ALA A 112 -6.59 13.80 3.86
CA ALA A 112 -6.11 14.85 4.75
C ALA A 112 -4.73 15.38 4.29
N HIS A 113 -3.81 14.47 3.95
CA HIS A 113 -2.51 14.83 3.40
C HIS A 113 -2.65 15.62 2.10
N TRP A 114 -3.43 15.13 1.13
CA TRP A 114 -3.69 15.82 -0.13
C TRP A 114 -4.28 17.22 0.11
N GLY A 115 -5.21 17.36 1.06
CA GLY A 115 -5.80 18.65 1.44
C GLY A 115 -4.78 19.67 1.94
N SER A 116 -3.68 19.21 2.56
CA SER A 116 -2.60 20.07 3.08
C SER A 116 -1.56 20.48 2.04
N LEU A 117 -1.57 19.88 0.84
CA LEU A 117 -0.63 20.19 -0.23
C LEU A 117 -0.97 21.53 -0.91
N ASP A 118 0.03 22.16 -1.53
CA ASP A 118 -0.20 23.26 -2.44
C ASP A 118 -0.88 22.80 -3.76
N GLU A 119 -1.41 23.73 -4.53
CA GLU A 119 -2.19 23.42 -5.75
C GLU A 119 -1.38 22.67 -6.82
N GLN A 120 -0.09 22.93 -6.92
CA GLN A 120 0.78 22.23 -7.87
C GLN A 120 0.97 20.77 -7.44
N ALA A 121 1.27 20.54 -6.18
CA ALA A 121 1.43 19.20 -5.62
C ALA A 121 0.11 18.40 -5.66
N LYS A 122 -1.03 19.05 -5.35
CA LYS A 122 -2.37 18.42 -5.49
C LYS A 122 -2.64 17.93 -6.89
N THR A 123 -2.33 18.73 -7.91
CA THR A 123 -2.53 18.36 -9.31
C THR A 123 -1.69 17.16 -9.72
N GLY A 124 -0.48 17.04 -9.17
CA GLY A 124 0.45 15.93 -9.44
C GLY A 124 0.22 14.68 -8.60
N PHE A 125 -0.48 14.78 -7.47
CA PHE A 125 -0.68 13.65 -6.56
C PHE A 125 -1.58 12.58 -7.14
N ARG A 126 -1.24 11.30 -6.89
CA ARG A 126 -2.05 10.16 -7.34
C ARG A 126 -2.24 9.16 -6.19
N PHE A 127 -3.45 8.62 -6.11
CA PHE A 127 -3.75 7.45 -5.30
C PHE A 127 -4.22 6.33 -6.22
N LEU A 128 -3.54 5.20 -6.18
CA LEU A 128 -3.91 3.98 -6.89
C LEU A 128 -4.29 2.90 -5.88
N HIS A 129 -5.51 2.40 -5.97
CA HIS A 129 -5.95 1.22 -5.24
C HIS A 129 -6.03 0.03 -6.18
N VAL A 130 -5.21 -0.99 -5.92
CA VAL A 130 -5.27 -2.24 -6.69
C VAL A 130 -6.38 -3.10 -6.11
N SER A 131 -7.45 -3.24 -6.87
CA SER A 131 -8.65 -3.99 -6.53
C SER A 131 -8.62 -5.38 -7.18
N THR A 132 -9.74 -6.05 -7.22
CA THR A 132 -9.94 -7.38 -7.79
C THR A 132 -11.12 -7.38 -8.77
N ASP A 133 -11.11 -8.28 -9.74
CA ASP A 133 -12.21 -8.52 -10.66
C ASP A 133 -13.48 -9.07 -9.97
N GLU A 134 -13.32 -9.71 -8.82
CA GLU A 134 -14.45 -10.21 -8.00
C GLU A 134 -15.43 -9.10 -7.58
N VAL A 135 -14.99 -7.84 -7.55
CA VAL A 135 -15.84 -6.67 -7.28
C VAL A 135 -17.00 -6.57 -8.28
N TYR A 136 -16.79 -7.02 -9.50
CA TYR A 136 -17.81 -6.99 -10.56
C TYR A 136 -18.73 -8.22 -10.59
N GLY A 137 -18.51 -9.17 -9.69
CA GLY A 137 -19.29 -10.40 -9.61
C GLY A 137 -18.99 -11.40 -10.74
N SER A 138 -19.87 -12.39 -10.90
CA SER A 138 -19.73 -13.39 -11.94
C SER A 138 -20.10 -12.83 -13.31
N LEU A 139 -19.30 -13.13 -14.33
CA LEU A 139 -19.66 -12.84 -15.71
C LEU A 139 -20.89 -13.67 -16.09
N ALA A 140 -21.87 -13.04 -16.74
CA ALA A 140 -22.99 -13.76 -17.33
C ALA A 140 -22.49 -14.74 -18.41
N LYS A 141 -23.12 -15.95 -18.43
CA LYS A 141 -22.83 -16.93 -19.48
C LYS A 141 -23.44 -16.48 -20.78
#